data_489b079c63e720d8dc3e3d97599576c5
#
_entry.id   489b079c63e720d8dc3e3d97599576c5
#
_cell.length_a   1.000
_cell.length_b   1.000
_cell.length_c   1.000
_cell.angle_alpha   90.00
_cell.angle_beta   90.00
_cell.angle_gamma   90.00
#
_symmetry.space_group_name_H-M   'P 1'
#
loop_
_entity.id
_entity.type
_entity.pdbx_description
1 polymer ?
#
loop_
_entity_poly.entity_id
_entity_poly.type
_entity_poly.pdbx_seq_one_letter_code
_entity_poly.pdbx_strand_id
1 'polypeptide(L)'
;MANFFSASQEEQQEMLLTLWHKFKYALILFLVLIAVFIGTRDYLQSSSNEKDFLLATLYQQYLDSNDEAVGKIILLDHPNTIYSDFVRLSEAKRNFESGEVDVAIELLEAVKDNNSSDEDFNPLFAAAKIRLGKIYLETNKYEEVISLFDDSYELTSTMYELRGDAENKLGKYSSSKTSYMFALQNSTNQTSRALINMKISDLEGEDLD
;
A
#
# COMPACT_ATOMS: atom_id res chain seq x y z
N MET A 1 36.01 43.11 -17.91
CA MET A 1 34.54 43.09 -17.70
C MET A 1 34.18 44.25 -16.80
N ALA A 2 33.47 45.27 -17.34
CA ALA A 2 33.03 46.39 -16.53
C ALA A 2 32.01 45.89 -15.49
N ASN A 3 32.27 46.15 -14.22
CA ASN A 3 31.32 45.77 -13.16
C ASN A 3 30.08 46.68 -13.27
N PHE A 4 28.90 46.08 -13.46
CA PHE A 4 27.63 46.78 -13.54
C PHE A 4 27.42 47.78 -12.40
N PHE A 5 27.90 47.46 -11.19
CA PHE A 5 27.78 48.31 -10.00
C PHE A 5 28.75 49.50 -9.94
N SER A 6 29.75 49.57 -10.82
CA SER A 6 30.74 50.67 -10.86
C SER A 6 30.56 51.59 -12.07
N ALA A 7 29.59 51.32 -12.92
CA ALA A 7 29.28 52.09 -14.12
C ALA A 7 28.40 53.33 -13.79
N SER A 8 28.50 54.40 -14.59
CA SER A 8 27.60 55.54 -14.48
C SER A 8 26.15 55.20 -14.75
N GLN A 9 25.20 56.01 -14.29
CA GLN A 9 23.77 55.75 -14.51
C GLN A 9 23.40 55.58 -16.00
N GLU A 10 24.04 56.34 -16.88
CA GLU A 10 23.84 56.28 -18.31
C GLU A 10 24.37 54.94 -18.90
N GLU A 11 25.55 54.50 -18.48
CA GLU A 11 26.14 53.21 -18.91
C GLU A 11 25.33 52.03 -18.38
N GLN A 12 24.76 52.12 -17.19
CA GLN A 12 23.86 51.08 -16.64
C GLN A 12 22.56 50.95 -17.45
N GLN A 13 22.00 52.09 -17.87
CA GLN A 13 20.80 52.09 -18.73
C GLN A 13 21.08 51.49 -20.10
N GLU A 14 22.21 51.83 -20.74
CA GLU A 14 22.60 51.26 -22.03
C GLU A 14 22.86 49.75 -21.94
N MET A 15 23.51 49.27 -20.88
CA MET A 15 23.69 47.84 -20.64
C MET A 15 22.36 47.09 -20.45
N LEU A 16 21.45 47.66 -19.69
CA LEU A 16 20.10 47.08 -19.49
C LEU A 16 19.30 47.03 -20.79
N LEU A 17 19.33 48.07 -21.60
CA LEU A 17 18.66 48.11 -22.91
C LEU A 17 19.26 47.08 -23.87
N THR A 18 20.55 46.92 -23.87
CA THR A 18 21.27 45.95 -24.71
C THR A 18 20.93 44.51 -24.29
N LEU A 19 20.92 44.22 -22.98
CA LEU A 19 20.48 42.95 -22.43
C LEU A 19 19.01 42.66 -22.75
N TRP A 20 18.15 43.66 -22.59
CA TRP A 20 16.72 43.52 -22.95
C TRP A 20 16.52 43.16 -24.41
N HIS A 21 17.17 43.91 -25.32
CA HIS A 21 17.06 43.62 -26.76
C HIS A 21 17.59 42.22 -27.14
N LYS A 22 18.60 41.75 -26.45
CA LYS A 22 19.21 40.43 -26.67
C LYS A 22 18.38 39.29 -26.12
N PHE A 23 17.76 39.46 -24.96
CA PHE A 23 17.10 38.38 -24.22
C PHE A 23 15.57 38.48 -24.15
N LYS A 24 14.94 39.56 -24.62
CA LYS A 24 13.46 39.74 -24.54
C LYS A 24 12.67 38.57 -25.10
N TYR A 25 13.11 38.02 -26.25
CA TYR A 25 12.41 36.89 -26.86
C TYR A 25 12.61 35.59 -26.08
N ALA A 26 13.80 35.38 -25.54
CA ALA A 26 14.07 34.23 -24.68
C ALA A 26 13.28 34.32 -23.34
N LEU A 27 13.14 35.51 -22.77
CA LEU A 27 12.35 35.76 -21.58
C LEU A 27 10.86 35.52 -21.84
N ILE A 28 10.33 36.02 -22.97
CA ILE A 28 8.94 35.83 -23.36
C ILE A 28 8.68 34.32 -23.58
N LEU A 29 9.57 33.62 -24.29
CA LEU A 29 9.45 32.17 -24.50
C LEU A 29 9.45 31.41 -23.18
N PHE A 30 10.32 31.79 -22.25
CA PHE A 30 10.39 31.18 -20.91
C PHE A 30 9.10 31.41 -20.11
N LEU A 31 8.54 32.61 -20.13
CA LEU A 31 7.25 32.90 -19.49
C LEU A 31 6.09 32.13 -20.12
N VAL A 32 6.08 31.99 -21.43
CA VAL A 32 5.06 31.14 -22.13
C VAL A 32 5.19 29.68 -21.74
N LEU A 33 6.40 29.15 -21.65
CA LEU A 33 6.63 27.76 -21.21
C LEU A 33 6.16 27.54 -19.77
N ILE A 34 6.42 28.50 -18.86
CA ILE A 34 5.90 28.43 -17.48
C ILE A 34 4.37 28.47 -17.46
N ALA A 35 3.74 29.35 -18.23
CA ALA A 35 2.28 29.43 -18.29
C ALA A 35 1.65 28.15 -18.84
N VAL A 36 2.23 27.56 -19.88
CA VAL A 36 1.80 26.26 -20.43
C VAL A 36 1.99 25.15 -19.39
N PHE A 37 3.14 25.12 -18.70
CA PHE A 37 3.41 24.13 -17.67
C PHE A 37 2.40 24.19 -16.52
N ILE A 38 2.10 25.41 -16.01
CA ILE A 38 1.10 25.59 -14.96
C ILE A 38 -0.28 25.18 -15.45
N GLY A 39 -0.69 25.64 -16.64
CA GLY A 39 -2.01 25.31 -17.20
C GLY A 39 -2.22 23.81 -17.44
N THR A 40 -1.18 23.12 -17.94
CA THR A 40 -1.25 21.65 -18.13
C THR A 40 -1.30 20.91 -16.80
N ARG A 41 -0.52 21.35 -15.81
CA ARG A 41 -0.54 20.78 -14.47
C ARG A 41 -1.90 20.93 -13.81
N ASP A 42 -2.48 22.13 -13.83
CA ASP A 42 -3.79 22.40 -13.23
C ASP A 42 -4.91 21.62 -13.92
N TYR A 43 -4.86 21.49 -15.24
CA TYR A 43 -5.81 20.69 -16.02
C TYR A 43 -5.73 19.19 -15.66
N LEU A 44 -4.52 18.63 -15.60
CA LEU A 44 -4.32 17.22 -15.23
C LEU A 44 -4.76 16.97 -13.78
N GLN A 45 -4.44 17.86 -12.85
CA GLN A 45 -4.81 17.73 -11.45
C GLN A 45 -6.32 17.89 -11.22
N SER A 46 -6.99 18.79 -11.94
CA SER A 46 -8.45 18.95 -11.88
C SER A 46 -9.17 17.70 -12.40
N SER A 47 -8.72 17.13 -13.51
CA SER A 47 -9.28 15.90 -14.08
C SER A 47 -9.06 14.68 -13.17
N SER A 48 -7.94 14.61 -12.46
CA SER A 48 -7.67 13.55 -11.48
C SER A 48 -8.60 13.68 -10.27
N ASN A 49 -8.72 14.89 -9.72
CA ASN A 49 -9.57 15.16 -8.55
C ASN A 49 -11.05 14.84 -8.80
N GLU A 50 -11.55 15.11 -10.01
CA GLU A 50 -12.94 14.80 -10.39
C GLU A 50 -13.21 13.29 -10.45
N LYS A 51 -12.25 12.54 -11.01
CA LYS A 51 -12.31 11.06 -11.06
C LYS A 51 -12.23 10.46 -9.64
N ASP A 52 -11.31 10.97 -8.82
CA ASP A 52 -11.14 10.51 -7.44
C ASP A 52 -12.39 10.78 -6.60
N PHE A 53 -13.04 11.94 -6.80
CA PHE A 53 -14.29 12.28 -6.15
C PHE A 53 -15.44 11.35 -6.58
N LEU A 54 -15.55 11.05 -7.87
CA LEU A 54 -16.54 10.10 -8.40
C LEU A 54 -16.35 8.71 -7.79
N LEU A 55 -15.10 8.21 -7.77
CA LEU A 55 -14.78 6.92 -7.19
C LEU A 55 -15.05 6.86 -5.68
N ALA A 56 -14.70 7.92 -4.95
CA ALA A 56 -15.03 8.03 -3.54
C ALA A 56 -16.56 7.96 -3.31
N THR A 57 -17.34 8.60 -4.17
CA THR A 57 -18.81 8.59 -4.11
C THR A 57 -19.37 7.20 -4.41
N LEU A 58 -18.86 6.51 -5.45
CA LEU A 58 -19.25 5.14 -5.77
C LEU A 58 -18.89 4.17 -4.63
N TYR A 59 -17.71 4.33 -4.05
CA TYR A 59 -17.29 3.52 -2.92
C TYR A 59 -18.16 3.76 -1.68
N GLN A 60 -18.51 5.03 -1.39
CA GLN A 60 -19.45 5.35 -0.32
C GLN A 60 -20.82 4.70 -0.56
N GLN A 61 -21.33 4.77 -1.79
CA GLN A 61 -22.58 4.08 -2.16
C GLN A 61 -22.48 2.57 -1.95
N TYR A 62 -21.36 1.96 -2.31
CA TYR A 62 -21.09 0.53 -2.06
C TYR A 62 -21.13 0.21 -0.56
N LEU A 63 -20.51 1.04 0.28
CA LEU A 63 -20.53 0.85 1.74
C LEU A 63 -21.95 0.98 2.33
N ASP A 64 -22.72 1.96 1.87
CA ASP A 64 -24.06 2.26 2.40
C ASP A 64 -25.10 1.22 1.98
N SER A 65 -25.03 0.76 0.73
CA SER A 65 -26.01 -0.19 0.15
C SER A 65 -25.58 -1.65 0.29
N ASN A 66 -24.28 -1.92 0.47
CA ASN A 66 -23.66 -3.24 0.35
C ASN A 66 -24.05 -3.95 -0.97
N ASP A 67 -24.27 -3.16 -2.04
CA ASP A 67 -24.72 -3.63 -3.34
C ASP A 67 -23.53 -4.14 -4.16
N GLU A 68 -23.57 -5.45 -4.42
CA GLU A 68 -22.57 -6.14 -5.23
C GLU A 68 -22.44 -5.54 -6.65
N ALA A 69 -23.54 -5.01 -7.22
CA ALA A 69 -23.50 -4.39 -8.55
C ALA A 69 -22.63 -3.13 -8.56
N VAL A 70 -22.67 -2.30 -7.51
CA VAL A 70 -21.80 -1.13 -7.36
C VAL A 70 -20.35 -1.55 -7.18
N GLY A 71 -20.11 -2.57 -6.37
CA GLY A 71 -18.77 -3.15 -6.21
C GLY A 71 -18.20 -3.65 -7.55
N LYS A 72 -19.00 -4.34 -8.36
CA LYS A 72 -18.60 -4.80 -9.70
C LYS A 72 -18.24 -3.65 -10.65
N ILE A 73 -18.98 -2.53 -10.62
CA ILE A 73 -18.63 -1.34 -11.41
C ILE A 73 -17.24 -0.83 -11.03
N ILE A 74 -16.96 -0.68 -9.73
CA ILE A 74 -15.65 -0.24 -9.26
C ILE A 74 -14.53 -1.21 -9.72
N LEU A 75 -14.77 -2.51 -9.60
CA LEU A 75 -13.77 -3.53 -9.96
C LEU A 75 -13.50 -3.60 -11.47
N LEU A 76 -14.52 -3.42 -12.31
CA LEU A 76 -14.40 -3.55 -13.77
C LEU A 76 -13.89 -2.27 -14.42
N ASP A 77 -14.43 -1.12 -14.04
CA ASP A 77 -14.12 0.16 -14.69
C ASP A 77 -12.87 0.83 -14.10
N HIS A 78 -12.51 0.49 -12.84
CA HIS A 78 -11.42 1.11 -12.11
C HIS A 78 -10.54 0.09 -11.35
N PRO A 79 -10.02 -0.97 -12.02
CA PRO A 79 -9.40 -2.14 -11.38
C PRO A 79 -8.12 -1.85 -10.58
N ASN A 80 -7.41 -0.77 -10.92
CA ASN A 80 -6.11 -0.42 -10.33
C ASN A 80 -6.19 0.81 -9.42
N THR A 81 -7.25 0.92 -8.63
CA THR A 81 -7.44 2.02 -7.69
C THR A 81 -7.49 1.50 -6.25
N ILE A 82 -7.18 2.37 -5.30
CA ILE A 82 -7.29 2.05 -3.88
C ILE A 82 -8.74 1.62 -3.50
N TYR A 83 -9.74 2.21 -4.17
CA TYR A 83 -11.15 1.86 -3.94
C TYR A 83 -11.48 0.44 -4.42
N SER A 84 -10.92 0.01 -5.55
CA SER A 84 -11.07 -1.37 -6.01
C SER A 84 -10.42 -2.37 -5.05
N ASP A 85 -9.29 -2.02 -4.45
CA ASP A 85 -8.65 -2.87 -3.46
C ASP A 85 -9.46 -2.94 -2.16
N PHE A 86 -10.09 -1.85 -1.71
CA PHE A 86 -11.01 -1.90 -0.59
C PHE A 86 -12.26 -2.75 -0.88
N VAL A 87 -12.81 -2.66 -2.10
CA VAL A 87 -13.91 -3.55 -2.53
C VAL A 87 -13.45 -5.00 -2.53
N ARG A 88 -12.29 -5.33 -3.11
CA ARG A 88 -11.73 -6.70 -3.09
C ARG A 88 -11.56 -7.24 -1.67
N LEU A 89 -11.05 -6.43 -0.75
CA LEU A 89 -10.90 -6.82 0.65
C LEU A 89 -12.27 -7.11 1.32
N SER A 90 -13.32 -6.37 0.97
CA SER A 90 -14.67 -6.57 1.48
C SER A 90 -15.33 -7.81 0.87
N GLU A 91 -15.21 -7.95 -0.46
CA GLU A 91 -15.73 -9.12 -1.19
C GLU A 91 -15.02 -10.41 -0.78
N ALA A 92 -13.70 -10.37 -0.59
CA ALA A 92 -12.96 -11.53 -0.11
C ALA A 92 -13.47 -12.03 1.24
N LYS A 93 -13.78 -11.12 2.17
CA LYS A 93 -14.38 -11.46 3.44
C LYS A 93 -15.75 -12.14 3.24
N ARG A 94 -16.64 -11.53 2.42
CA ARG A 94 -17.98 -12.04 2.14
C ARG A 94 -17.94 -13.42 1.49
N ASN A 95 -17.10 -13.61 0.48
CA ASN A 95 -16.94 -14.87 -0.21
C ASN A 95 -16.42 -15.96 0.73
N PHE A 96 -15.46 -15.64 1.59
CA PHE A 96 -14.96 -16.57 2.60
C PHE A 96 -16.07 -16.99 3.59
N GLU A 97 -16.86 -16.04 4.10
CA GLU A 97 -17.98 -16.29 5.01
C GLU A 97 -19.11 -17.11 4.35
N SER A 98 -19.27 -17.03 3.03
CA SER A 98 -20.22 -17.86 2.24
C SER A 98 -19.69 -19.22 1.80
N GLY A 99 -18.41 -19.51 2.09
CA GLY A 99 -17.75 -20.76 1.73
C GLY A 99 -17.06 -20.76 0.36
N GLU A 100 -17.08 -19.65 -0.37
CA GLU A 100 -16.42 -19.46 -1.65
C GLU A 100 -14.92 -19.11 -1.45
N VAL A 101 -14.20 -20.07 -0.86
CA VAL A 101 -12.81 -19.85 -0.38
C VAL A 101 -11.85 -19.49 -1.50
N ASP A 102 -11.96 -20.16 -2.66
CA ASP A 102 -11.05 -19.92 -3.79
C ASP A 102 -11.24 -18.52 -4.36
N VAL A 103 -12.48 -18.01 -4.43
CA VAL A 103 -12.78 -16.64 -4.86
C VAL A 103 -12.20 -15.63 -3.86
N ALA A 104 -12.31 -15.91 -2.56
CA ALA A 104 -11.73 -15.04 -1.53
C ALA A 104 -10.21 -14.96 -1.65
N ILE A 105 -9.53 -16.07 -1.93
CA ILE A 105 -8.08 -16.12 -2.15
C ILE A 105 -7.71 -15.29 -3.39
N GLU A 106 -8.40 -15.49 -4.53
CA GLU A 106 -8.12 -14.74 -5.77
C GLU A 106 -8.24 -13.23 -5.56
N LEU A 107 -9.27 -12.77 -4.87
CA LEU A 107 -9.45 -11.36 -4.56
C LEU A 107 -8.33 -10.78 -3.68
N LEU A 108 -7.87 -11.55 -2.69
CA LEU A 108 -6.77 -11.12 -1.82
C LEU A 108 -5.41 -11.15 -2.52
N GLU A 109 -5.17 -12.14 -3.39
CA GLU A 109 -3.97 -12.18 -4.23
C GLU A 109 -3.92 -10.96 -5.15
N ALA A 110 -5.04 -10.56 -5.76
CA ALA A 110 -5.11 -9.36 -6.58
C ALA A 110 -4.76 -8.09 -5.78
N VAL A 111 -5.23 -7.96 -4.52
CA VAL A 111 -4.83 -6.82 -3.66
C VAL A 111 -3.35 -6.87 -3.33
N LYS A 112 -2.82 -8.06 -3.00
CA LYS A 112 -1.40 -8.26 -2.70
C LYS A 112 -0.54 -7.84 -3.90
N ASP A 113 -0.87 -8.29 -5.10
CA ASP A 113 -0.09 -8.05 -6.31
C ASP A 113 -0.14 -6.57 -6.74
N ASN A 114 -1.31 -5.93 -6.64
CA ASN A 114 -1.46 -4.49 -6.93
C ASN A 114 -0.66 -3.59 -5.99
N ASN A 115 -0.39 -4.05 -4.78
CA ASN A 115 0.22 -3.25 -3.72
C ASN A 115 1.63 -3.74 -3.34
N SER A 116 2.20 -4.67 -4.11
CA SER A 116 3.59 -5.10 -3.92
C SER A 116 4.53 -3.95 -4.30
N SER A 117 5.36 -3.51 -3.35
CA SER A 117 6.40 -2.50 -3.54
C SER A 117 7.64 -2.94 -2.76
N ASP A 118 8.80 -2.85 -3.40
CA ASP A 118 10.07 -3.20 -2.78
C ASP A 118 10.63 -2.06 -1.90
N GLU A 119 10.06 -0.86 -1.97
CA GLU A 119 10.67 0.33 -1.39
C GLU A 119 10.05 0.77 -0.07
N ASP A 120 8.73 0.54 0.16
CA ASP A 120 8.03 1.04 1.34
C ASP A 120 6.97 0.06 1.88
N PHE A 121 6.74 0.10 3.21
CA PHE A 121 5.65 -0.64 3.85
C PHE A 121 4.29 -0.21 3.31
N ASN A 122 3.59 -1.13 2.63
CA ASN A 122 2.22 -0.90 2.14
C ASN A 122 1.20 -1.59 3.05
N PRO A 123 0.30 -0.81 3.71
CA PRO A 123 -0.73 -1.36 4.60
C PRO A 123 -1.72 -2.30 3.91
N LEU A 124 -2.06 -2.08 2.63
CA LEU A 124 -2.97 -2.95 1.88
C LEU A 124 -2.32 -4.28 1.55
N PHE A 125 -1.05 -4.26 1.14
CA PHE A 125 -0.25 -5.47 0.96
C PHE A 125 -0.20 -6.30 2.24
N ALA A 126 0.11 -5.65 3.37
CA ALA A 126 0.15 -6.31 4.67
C ALA A 126 -1.21 -6.88 5.08
N ALA A 127 -2.30 -6.14 4.87
CA ALA A 127 -3.65 -6.58 5.17
C ALA A 127 -4.08 -7.79 4.32
N ALA A 128 -3.74 -7.79 3.02
CA ALA A 128 -4.02 -8.91 2.13
C ALA A 128 -3.24 -10.16 2.56
N LYS A 129 -1.94 -10.04 2.85
CA LYS A 129 -1.12 -11.18 3.33
C LYS A 129 -1.63 -11.76 4.65
N ILE A 130 -2.02 -10.91 5.61
CA ILE A 130 -2.55 -11.38 6.88
C ILE A 130 -3.86 -12.14 6.68
N ARG A 131 -4.76 -11.67 5.80
CA ARG A 131 -6.02 -12.35 5.52
C ARG A 131 -5.81 -13.66 4.76
N LEU A 132 -4.90 -13.69 3.78
CA LEU A 132 -4.50 -14.93 3.09
C LEU A 132 -3.94 -15.95 4.08
N GLY A 133 -3.01 -15.54 4.94
CA GLY A 133 -2.44 -16.41 5.96
C GLY A 133 -3.50 -17.00 6.90
N LYS A 134 -4.51 -16.22 7.29
CA LYS A 134 -5.63 -16.71 8.10
C LYS A 134 -6.47 -17.73 7.33
N ILE A 135 -6.83 -17.47 6.06
CA ILE A 135 -7.59 -18.41 5.22
C ILE A 135 -6.80 -19.70 5.05
N TYR A 136 -5.50 -19.63 4.77
CA TYR A 136 -4.66 -20.82 4.62
C TYR A 136 -4.57 -21.63 5.92
N LEU A 137 -4.47 -20.97 7.10
CA LEU A 137 -4.53 -21.66 8.39
C LEU A 137 -5.87 -22.38 8.60
N GLU A 138 -6.99 -21.72 8.34
CA GLU A 138 -8.33 -22.29 8.53
C GLU A 138 -8.62 -23.42 7.54
N THR A 139 -7.98 -23.42 6.38
CA THR A 139 -8.09 -24.46 5.35
C THR A 139 -7.00 -25.54 5.45
N ASN A 140 -6.19 -25.53 6.52
CA ASN A 140 -5.09 -26.45 6.79
C ASN A 140 -3.97 -26.43 5.73
N LYS A 141 -3.80 -25.33 5.00
CA LYS A 141 -2.73 -25.08 4.03
C LYS A 141 -1.52 -24.45 4.72
N TYR A 142 -0.89 -25.20 5.61
CA TYR A 142 0.13 -24.65 6.53
C TYR A 142 1.43 -24.30 5.82
N GLU A 143 1.82 -25.07 4.80
CA GLU A 143 3.00 -24.78 3.98
C GLU A 143 2.84 -23.49 3.20
N GLU A 144 1.64 -23.20 2.70
CA GLU A 144 1.30 -21.95 2.01
C GLU A 144 1.43 -20.74 2.95
N VAL A 145 1.05 -20.89 4.24
CA VAL A 145 1.28 -19.82 5.23
C VAL A 145 2.76 -19.52 5.40
N ILE A 146 3.59 -20.54 5.54
CA ILE A 146 5.03 -20.37 5.70
C ILE A 146 5.61 -19.69 4.46
N SER A 147 5.30 -20.21 3.26
CA SER A 147 5.74 -19.63 1.99
C SER A 147 5.32 -18.18 1.80
N LEU A 148 4.08 -17.84 2.21
CA LEU A 148 3.54 -16.47 2.12
C LEU A 148 4.38 -15.45 2.91
N PHE A 149 5.06 -15.88 3.98
CA PHE A 149 5.82 -15.02 4.87
C PHE A 149 7.35 -15.22 4.78
N ASP A 150 7.85 -16.13 3.94
CA ASP A 150 9.29 -16.36 3.79
C ASP A 150 10.05 -15.22 3.10
N ASP A 151 9.44 -14.61 2.07
CA ASP A 151 10.07 -13.61 1.21
C ASP A 151 9.87 -12.15 1.67
N SER A 152 9.43 -11.93 2.90
CA SER A 152 9.04 -10.59 3.36
C SER A 152 10.14 -9.93 4.18
N TYR A 153 10.60 -8.77 3.73
CA TYR A 153 11.60 -7.95 4.44
C TYR A 153 11.10 -7.39 5.77
N GLU A 154 9.79 -7.13 5.90
CA GLU A 154 9.19 -6.58 7.11
C GLU A 154 7.92 -7.34 7.48
N LEU A 155 8.07 -8.38 8.29
CA LEU A 155 6.93 -9.07 8.87
C LEU A 155 6.42 -8.33 10.10
N THR A 156 5.10 -8.12 10.15
CA THR A 156 4.43 -7.62 11.36
C THR A 156 4.35 -8.71 12.44
N SER A 157 4.10 -8.29 13.69
CA SER A 157 3.86 -9.24 14.80
C SER A 157 2.81 -10.29 14.43
N THR A 158 1.71 -9.90 13.79
CA THR A 158 0.64 -10.83 13.37
C THR A 158 1.11 -11.83 12.30
N MET A 159 1.95 -11.42 11.36
CA MET A 159 2.48 -12.32 10.33
C MET A 159 3.41 -13.37 10.93
N TYR A 160 4.29 -12.96 11.85
CA TYR A 160 5.12 -13.91 12.61
C TYR A 160 4.29 -14.86 13.47
N GLU A 161 3.19 -14.38 14.08
CA GLU A 161 2.27 -15.22 14.86
C GLU A 161 1.59 -16.27 13.97
N LEU A 162 1.04 -15.87 12.80
CA LEU A 162 0.43 -16.79 11.84
C LEU A 162 1.43 -17.83 11.30
N ARG A 163 2.66 -17.43 11.04
CA ARG A 163 3.73 -18.35 10.66
C ARG A 163 4.02 -19.34 11.76
N GLY A 164 4.15 -18.88 12.99
CA GLY A 164 4.36 -19.75 14.17
C GLY A 164 3.21 -20.75 14.36
N ASP A 165 1.95 -20.31 14.15
CA ASP A 165 0.78 -21.17 14.22
C ASP A 165 0.85 -22.29 13.16
N ALA A 166 1.24 -21.96 11.93
CA ALA A 166 1.41 -22.94 10.85
C ALA A 166 2.56 -23.94 11.12
N GLU A 167 3.71 -23.40 11.58
CA GLU A 167 4.87 -24.23 11.95
C GLU A 167 4.53 -25.20 13.10
N ASN A 168 3.74 -24.74 14.09
CA ASN A 168 3.25 -25.58 15.17
C ASN A 168 2.36 -26.72 14.64
N LYS A 169 1.40 -26.40 13.77
CA LYS A 169 0.50 -27.40 13.15
C LYS A 169 1.24 -28.46 12.35
N LEU A 170 2.43 -28.13 11.83
CA LEU A 170 3.31 -29.05 11.12
C LEU A 170 4.28 -29.81 12.05
N GLY A 171 4.20 -29.63 13.36
CA GLY A 171 5.12 -30.22 14.34
C GLY A 171 6.54 -29.62 14.31
N LYS A 172 6.73 -28.46 13.67
CA LYS A 172 8.01 -27.74 13.59
C LYS A 172 8.19 -26.86 14.83
N TYR A 173 8.19 -27.44 16.02
CA TYR A 173 8.10 -26.71 17.31
C TYR A 173 9.23 -25.70 17.51
N SER A 174 10.47 -26.05 17.15
CA SER A 174 11.62 -25.12 17.27
C SER A 174 11.48 -23.88 16.38
N SER A 175 10.99 -24.05 15.14
CA SER A 175 10.71 -22.95 14.21
C SER A 175 9.55 -22.10 14.72
N SER A 176 8.47 -22.74 15.16
CA SER A 176 7.29 -22.09 15.73
C SER A 176 7.66 -21.19 16.93
N LYS A 177 8.47 -21.73 17.86
CA LYS A 177 8.97 -20.95 19.01
C LYS A 177 9.75 -19.71 18.54
N THR A 178 10.59 -19.86 17.53
CA THR A 178 11.35 -18.74 16.97
C THR A 178 10.43 -17.70 16.33
N SER A 179 9.44 -18.11 15.56
CA SER A 179 8.45 -17.23 14.96
C SER A 179 7.63 -16.48 16.02
N TYR A 180 7.17 -17.15 17.08
CA TYR A 180 6.48 -16.49 18.18
C TYR A 180 7.38 -15.50 18.95
N MET A 181 8.67 -15.79 19.11
CA MET A 181 9.62 -14.84 19.72
C MET A 181 9.76 -13.56 18.87
N PHE A 182 9.81 -13.67 17.54
CA PHE A 182 9.79 -12.51 16.67
C PHE A 182 8.44 -11.78 16.72
N ALA A 183 7.32 -12.50 16.77
CA ALA A 183 6.01 -11.90 16.98
C ALA A 183 5.96 -11.09 18.28
N LEU A 184 6.49 -11.64 19.37
CA LEU A 184 6.57 -10.98 20.68
C LEU A 184 7.45 -9.73 20.66
N GLN A 185 8.59 -9.79 19.96
CA GLN A 185 9.51 -8.66 19.81
C GLN A 185 8.86 -7.49 19.05
N ASN A 186 8.09 -7.80 18.02
CA ASN A 186 7.42 -6.81 17.16
C ASN A 186 6.04 -6.38 17.68
N SER A 187 5.54 -6.96 18.77
CA SER A 187 4.26 -6.62 19.34
C SER A 187 4.35 -5.47 20.33
N THR A 188 3.55 -4.42 20.10
CA THR A 188 3.37 -3.30 21.04
C THR A 188 2.13 -3.45 21.92
N ASN A 189 1.20 -4.37 21.56
CA ASN A 189 -0.04 -4.60 22.26
C ASN A 189 0.14 -5.61 23.41
N GLN A 190 -0.19 -5.22 24.63
CA GLN A 190 0.01 -6.06 25.82
C GLN A 190 -0.84 -7.35 25.79
N THR A 191 -2.07 -7.29 25.26
CA THR A 191 -2.94 -8.47 25.15
C THR A 191 -2.38 -9.47 24.14
N SER A 192 -1.93 -8.99 22.97
CA SER A 192 -1.25 -9.84 21.97
C SER A 192 0.00 -10.48 22.54
N ARG A 193 0.81 -9.72 23.29
CA ARG A 193 2.01 -10.25 23.96
C ARG A 193 1.68 -11.38 24.95
N ALA A 194 0.59 -11.23 25.72
CA ALA A 194 0.15 -12.26 26.66
C ALA A 194 -0.28 -13.55 25.92
N LEU A 195 -1.02 -13.42 24.81
CA LEU A 195 -1.43 -14.56 24.00
C LEU A 195 -0.23 -15.27 23.34
N ILE A 196 0.72 -14.51 22.81
CA ILE A 196 1.94 -15.08 22.20
C ILE A 196 2.77 -15.83 23.27
N ASN A 197 2.93 -15.26 24.49
CA ASN A 197 3.62 -15.94 25.57
C ASN A 197 2.93 -17.26 25.97
N MET A 198 1.60 -17.28 25.97
CA MET A 198 0.84 -18.52 26.22
C MET A 198 1.14 -19.58 25.15
N LYS A 199 1.12 -19.19 23.86
CA LYS A 199 1.49 -20.10 22.77
C LYS A 199 2.91 -20.64 22.89
N ILE A 200 3.88 -19.83 23.34
CA ILE A 200 5.28 -20.27 23.59
C ILE A 200 5.31 -21.28 24.74
N SER A 201 4.55 -21.03 25.82
CA SER A 201 4.51 -21.95 26.97
C SER A 201 3.86 -23.28 26.62
N ASP A 202 2.84 -23.27 25.73
CA ASP A 202 2.17 -24.50 25.26
C ASP A 202 3.15 -25.39 24.47
N LEU A 203 4.03 -24.81 23.64
CA LEU A 203 5.07 -25.55 22.92
C LEU A 203 6.08 -26.22 23.88
N GLU A 204 6.43 -25.59 25.00
CA GLU A 204 7.38 -26.15 25.98
C GLU A 204 6.80 -27.37 26.71
N GLY A 205 5.47 -27.49 26.73
CA GLY A 205 4.79 -28.68 27.25
C GLY A 205 4.80 -29.87 26.27
N GLU A 206 4.75 -29.60 24.97
CA GLU A 206 4.74 -30.63 23.91
C GLU A 206 6.13 -31.20 23.61
N ASP A 207 7.24 -30.46 23.85
CA ASP A 207 8.61 -30.94 23.72
C ASP A 207 9.03 -31.96 24.79
N LEU A 208 8.18 -32.27 25.78
CA LEU A 208 8.48 -33.14 26.92
C LEU A 208 7.84 -34.53 26.84
N ASP A 209 6.98 -34.77 25.86
CA ASP A 209 6.30 -36.06 25.59
C ASP A 209 6.87 -36.77 24.33
#